data_b33f5bf88ddb9f86fce05e1f4baa53b8
#
_entry.id   b33f5bf88ddb9f86fce05e1f4baa53b8
#
_cell.length_a   1.000
_cell.length_b   1.000
_cell.length_c   1.000
_cell.angle_alpha   90.00
_cell.angle_beta   90.00
_cell.angle_gamma   90.00
#
_symmetry.space_group_name_H-M   'P 1'
#
loop_
_entity.id
_entity.type
_entity.pdbx_description
1 polymer ?
#
loop_
_entity_poly.entity_id
_entity_poly.type
_entity_poly.pdbx_seq_one_letter_code
_entity_poly.pdbx_strand_id
1 'polypeptide(L)'
;MQKIDFTVLIPVYNTKAAELKEAAFSVHKSKQTIKQDYQVLLIDDGSTNEDTLQALKELETIDGFKVHYKKENGGTSSALNKGHELSSTEWVAIMGSSDISTPNRFQLQVEHLLKNPLIDVLGTQLYSFKESDPNRKPIYITSHKYETTLIDSPYGWLTNHGTAMYKLSAVNEVGGYALPGRYQDVDLWKRMALAGKKIRTLNKICYAWRKAGI
;
A
#
# COMPACT_ATOMS: atom_id res chain seq x y z
N MET A 1 -1.69 -19.09 -18.64
CA MET A 1 -0.69 -18.13 -18.10
C MET A 1 -0.87 -18.08 -16.59
N GLN A 2 0.22 -18.10 -15.85
CA GLN A 2 0.15 -17.94 -14.39
C GLN A 2 -0.39 -16.55 -14.06
N LYS A 3 -1.36 -16.46 -13.17
CA LYS A 3 -2.07 -15.23 -12.82
C LYS A 3 -1.76 -14.89 -11.36
N ILE A 4 -1.58 -13.62 -11.05
CA ILE A 4 -1.48 -13.11 -9.67
C ILE A 4 -2.74 -12.28 -9.41
N ASP A 5 -3.66 -12.83 -8.64
CA ASP A 5 -4.80 -12.07 -8.11
C ASP A 5 -4.36 -11.38 -6.81
N PHE A 6 -4.78 -10.14 -6.61
CA PHE A 6 -4.38 -9.35 -5.44
C PHE A 6 -5.49 -8.42 -4.96
N THR A 7 -5.39 -8.01 -3.71
CA THR A 7 -6.22 -6.96 -3.11
C THR A 7 -5.38 -5.71 -2.92
N VAL A 8 -5.87 -4.56 -3.37
CA VAL A 8 -5.31 -3.25 -2.99
C VAL A 8 -5.93 -2.85 -1.66
N LEU A 9 -5.13 -2.69 -0.63
CA LEU A 9 -5.57 -2.37 0.72
C LEU A 9 -5.25 -0.91 1.07
N ILE A 10 -6.30 -0.15 1.43
CA ILE A 10 -6.22 1.27 1.76
C ILE A 10 -6.75 1.48 3.19
N PRO A 11 -5.89 1.67 4.20
CA PRO A 11 -6.34 2.11 5.52
C PRO A 11 -6.73 3.59 5.47
N VAL A 12 -7.90 3.92 6.02
CA VAL A 12 -8.47 5.29 6.01
C VAL A 12 -8.78 5.72 7.43
N TYR A 13 -8.37 6.94 7.80
CA TYR A 13 -8.80 7.60 9.04
C TYR A 13 -8.82 9.11 8.84
N ASN A 14 -10.00 9.71 8.84
CA ASN A 14 -10.22 11.16 8.70
C ASN A 14 -9.42 11.81 7.52
N THR A 15 -9.23 11.06 6.44
CA THR A 15 -8.53 11.55 5.24
C THR A 15 -9.43 12.53 4.49
N LYS A 16 -8.88 13.68 4.07
CA LYS A 16 -9.65 14.64 3.27
C LYS A 16 -10.31 13.98 2.07
N ALA A 17 -11.59 14.25 1.84
CA ALA A 17 -12.39 13.58 0.81
C ALA A 17 -11.76 13.64 -0.60
N ALA A 18 -11.21 14.80 -0.99
CA ALA A 18 -10.56 14.95 -2.30
C ALA A 18 -9.30 14.08 -2.43
N GLU A 19 -8.46 14.03 -1.38
CA GLU A 19 -7.25 13.22 -1.34
C GLU A 19 -7.58 11.73 -1.36
N LEU A 20 -8.59 11.30 -0.57
CA LEU A 20 -9.07 9.92 -0.54
C LEU A 20 -9.60 9.45 -1.89
N LYS A 21 -10.44 10.26 -2.54
CA LYS A 21 -10.95 9.95 -3.88
C LYS A 21 -9.82 9.87 -4.91
N GLU A 22 -8.87 10.81 -4.89
CA GLU A 22 -7.72 10.78 -5.79
C GLU A 22 -6.88 9.52 -5.58
N ALA A 23 -6.59 9.15 -4.34
CA ALA A 23 -5.85 7.92 -4.00
C ALA A 23 -6.58 6.67 -4.51
N ALA A 24 -7.87 6.53 -4.18
CA ALA A 24 -8.71 5.41 -4.60
C ALA A 24 -8.78 5.29 -6.13
N PHE A 25 -9.05 6.38 -6.83
CA PHE A 25 -9.11 6.38 -8.29
C PHE A 25 -7.75 6.15 -8.95
N SER A 26 -6.64 6.51 -8.31
CA SER A 26 -5.30 6.23 -8.85
C SER A 26 -5.01 4.73 -8.93
N VAL A 27 -5.65 3.91 -8.09
CA VAL A 27 -5.51 2.45 -8.07
C VAL A 27 -6.71 1.72 -8.67
N HIS A 28 -7.75 2.42 -9.09
CA HIS A 28 -8.91 1.79 -9.75
C HIS A 28 -8.52 1.21 -11.11
N LYS A 29 -9.16 0.09 -11.50
CA LYS A 29 -8.89 -0.62 -12.77
C LYS A 29 -8.89 0.30 -13.99
N SER A 30 -9.80 1.25 -14.04
CA SER A 30 -9.90 2.20 -15.17
C SER A 30 -8.68 3.13 -15.32
N LYS A 31 -7.86 3.25 -14.28
CA LYS A 31 -6.65 4.09 -14.27
C LYS A 31 -5.37 3.28 -14.36
N GLN A 32 -5.43 1.97 -14.15
CA GLN A 32 -4.26 1.09 -14.22
C GLN A 32 -4.16 0.42 -15.59
N THR A 33 -2.94 0.22 -16.06
CA THR A 33 -2.68 -0.43 -17.36
C THR A 33 -2.80 -1.96 -17.29
N ILE A 34 -2.87 -2.53 -16.09
CA ILE A 34 -2.95 -3.97 -15.87
C ILE A 34 -4.30 -4.55 -16.29
N LYS A 35 -4.27 -5.73 -16.93
CA LYS A 35 -5.48 -6.46 -17.37
C LYS A 35 -5.96 -7.50 -16.35
N GLN A 36 -5.25 -7.68 -15.25
CA GLN A 36 -5.59 -8.67 -14.22
C GLN A 36 -6.72 -8.19 -13.33
N ASP A 37 -7.45 -9.14 -12.76
CA ASP A 37 -8.51 -8.83 -11.80
C ASP A 37 -7.93 -8.58 -10.42
N TYR A 38 -8.39 -7.52 -9.78
CA TYR A 38 -8.13 -7.18 -8.39
C TYR A 38 -9.30 -6.36 -7.86
N GLN A 39 -9.42 -6.31 -6.55
CA GLN A 39 -10.36 -5.44 -5.85
C GLN A 39 -9.60 -4.40 -5.03
N VAL A 40 -10.24 -3.27 -4.78
CA VAL A 40 -9.76 -2.26 -3.83
C VAL A 40 -10.58 -2.36 -2.56
N LEU A 41 -9.91 -2.64 -1.44
CA LEU A 41 -10.51 -2.77 -0.12
C LEU A 41 -10.07 -1.57 0.73
N LEU A 42 -11.03 -0.70 1.08
CA LEU A 42 -10.80 0.41 1.99
C LEU A 42 -11.23 -0.02 3.40
N ILE A 43 -10.36 0.20 4.37
CA ILE A 43 -10.66 -0.05 5.79
C ILE A 43 -10.75 1.30 6.48
N ASP A 44 -11.97 1.72 6.77
CA ASP A 44 -12.22 2.87 7.61
C ASP A 44 -11.93 2.53 9.07
N ASP A 45 -10.92 3.17 9.63
CA ASP A 45 -10.47 2.95 11.02
C ASP A 45 -11.25 3.81 12.03
N GLY A 46 -12.57 3.87 11.88
CA GLY A 46 -13.45 4.64 12.76
C GLY A 46 -13.36 6.14 12.53
N SER A 47 -13.41 6.59 11.28
CA SER A 47 -13.44 8.03 10.95
C SER A 47 -14.65 8.72 11.56
N THR A 48 -14.44 9.95 12.00
CA THR A 48 -15.47 10.87 12.56
C THR A 48 -15.73 12.08 11.67
N ASN A 49 -14.89 12.29 10.68
CA ASN A 49 -15.04 13.38 9.71
C ASN A 49 -16.13 13.02 8.68
N GLU A 50 -17.19 13.84 8.60
CA GLU A 50 -18.35 13.58 7.74
C GLU A 50 -17.98 13.55 6.25
N ASP A 51 -17.07 14.42 5.79
CA ASP A 51 -16.63 14.44 4.39
C ASP A 51 -15.89 13.15 4.01
N THR A 52 -15.08 12.61 4.94
CA THR A 52 -14.41 11.32 4.75
C THR A 52 -15.44 10.19 4.63
N LEU A 53 -16.42 10.15 5.55
CA LEU A 53 -17.46 9.11 5.55
C LEU A 53 -18.35 9.21 4.29
N GLN A 54 -18.68 10.41 3.84
CA GLN A 54 -19.41 10.62 2.60
C GLN A 54 -18.61 10.14 1.38
N ALA A 55 -17.30 10.45 1.31
CA ALA A 55 -16.42 9.99 0.25
C ALA A 55 -16.32 8.46 0.21
N LEU A 56 -16.26 7.79 1.36
CA LEU A 56 -16.25 6.33 1.45
C LEU A 56 -17.56 5.72 0.93
N LYS A 57 -18.72 6.27 1.31
CA LYS A 57 -20.01 5.83 0.79
C LYS A 57 -20.12 5.98 -0.73
N GLU A 58 -19.62 7.07 -1.29
CA GLU A 58 -19.61 7.27 -2.73
C GLU A 58 -18.69 6.26 -3.44
N LEU A 59 -17.49 6.00 -2.90
CA LEU A 59 -16.58 5.00 -3.46
C LEU A 59 -17.19 3.60 -3.42
N GLU A 60 -17.90 3.24 -2.35
CA GLU A 60 -18.55 1.92 -2.20
C GLU A 60 -19.59 1.63 -3.28
N THR A 61 -20.19 2.67 -3.90
CA THR A 61 -21.16 2.50 -5.02
C THR A 61 -20.48 2.16 -6.35
N ILE A 62 -19.16 2.25 -6.45
CA ILE A 62 -18.41 2.04 -7.69
C ILE A 62 -17.89 0.61 -7.74
N ASP A 63 -18.15 -0.08 -8.85
CA ASP A 63 -17.66 -1.44 -9.04
C ASP A 63 -16.13 -1.55 -8.85
N GLY A 64 -15.71 -2.60 -8.15
CA GLY A 64 -14.30 -2.85 -7.82
C GLY A 64 -13.84 -2.25 -6.48
N PHE A 65 -14.66 -1.42 -5.81
CA PHE A 65 -14.40 -0.97 -4.46
C PHE A 65 -15.23 -1.73 -3.43
N LYS A 66 -14.61 -2.01 -2.29
CA LYS A 66 -15.30 -2.48 -1.08
C LYS A 66 -14.85 -1.63 0.10
N VAL A 67 -15.77 -1.29 0.99
CA VAL A 67 -15.48 -0.53 2.21
C VAL A 67 -15.84 -1.38 3.42
N HIS A 68 -14.97 -1.40 4.41
CA HIS A 68 -15.24 -1.95 5.73
C HIS A 68 -15.11 -0.85 6.77
N TYR A 69 -16.17 -0.62 7.53
CA TYR A 69 -16.22 0.40 8.58
C TYR A 69 -15.96 -0.24 9.95
N LYS A 70 -14.83 0.11 10.58
CA LYS A 70 -14.57 -0.27 11.97
C LYS A 70 -15.37 0.64 12.91
N LYS A 71 -15.79 0.11 14.04
CA LYS A 71 -16.53 0.87 15.05
C LYS A 71 -15.67 1.92 15.76
N GLU A 72 -14.39 1.63 15.93
CA GLU A 72 -13.45 2.43 16.72
C GLU A 72 -12.09 2.51 16.01
N ASN A 73 -11.41 3.63 16.23
CA ASN A 73 -10.03 3.81 15.78
C ASN A 73 -9.10 2.88 16.55
N GLY A 74 -8.36 2.07 15.84
CA GLY A 74 -7.32 1.18 16.38
C GLY A 74 -5.93 1.48 15.83
N GLY A 75 -5.81 2.50 14.96
CA GLY A 75 -4.57 2.88 14.26
C GLY A 75 -4.29 2.03 13.02
N THR A 76 -3.31 2.49 12.26
CA THR A 76 -2.97 1.92 10.94
C THR A 76 -2.73 0.42 10.97
N SER A 77 -2.02 -0.10 11.97
CA SER A 77 -1.75 -1.54 12.12
C SER A 77 -3.04 -2.35 12.29
N SER A 78 -3.97 -1.84 13.10
CA SER A 78 -5.27 -2.48 13.32
C SER A 78 -6.10 -2.48 12.03
N ALA A 79 -6.12 -1.38 11.29
CA ALA A 79 -6.82 -1.31 10.00
C ALA A 79 -6.20 -2.27 8.97
N LEU A 80 -4.87 -2.33 8.87
CA LEU A 80 -4.17 -3.23 7.96
C LEU A 80 -4.41 -4.71 8.30
N ASN A 81 -4.33 -5.08 9.58
CA ASN A 81 -4.63 -6.45 10.02
C ASN A 81 -6.10 -6.83 9.72
N LYS A 82 -7.05 -5.89 9.94
CA LYS A 82 -8.45 -6.13 9.56
C LYS A 82 -8.59 -6.32 8.03
N GLY A 83 -7.86 -5.55 7.23
CA GLY A 83 -7.82 -5.74 5.79
C GLY A 83 -7.23 -7.09 5.38
N HIS A 84 -6.25 -7.62 6.10
CA HIS A 84 -5.71 -8.97 5.90
C HIS A 84 -6.76 -10.05 6.16
N GLU A 85 -7.51 -9.94 7.27
CA GLU A 85 -8.60 -10.87 7.60
C GLU A 85 -9.69 -10.92 6.51
N LEU A 86 -9.96 -9.77 5.87
CA LEU A 86 -11.01 -9.63 4.85
C LEU A 86 -10.51 -9.88 3.42
N SER A 87 -9.20 -9.98 3.22
CA SER A 87 -8.61 -10.25 1.90
C SER A 87 -8.81 -11.72 1.52
N SER A 88 -9.33 -11.93 0.31
CA SER A 88 -9.52 -13.28 -0.26
C SER A 88 -8.38 -13.71 -1.19
N THR A 89 -7.35 -12.88 -1.33
CA THR A 89 -6.22 -13.11 -2.24
C THR A 89 -4.92 -13.32 -1.49
N GLU A 90 -4.02 -14.13 -2.07
CA GLU A 90 -2.68 -14.35 -1.51
C GLU A 90 -1.81 -13.10 -1.56
N TRP A 91 -2.00 -12.23 -2.55
CA TRP A 91 -1.22 -11.01 -2.69
C TRP A 91 -2.01 -9.79 -2.23
N VAL A 92 -1.34 -8.93 -1.46
CA VAL A 92 -1.88 -7.65 -1.00
C VAL A 92 -0.95 -6.52 -1.43
N ALA A 93 -1.51 -5.50 -2.07
CA ALA A 93 -0.80 -4.27 -2.43
C ALA A 93 -1.25 -3.13 -1.52
N ILE A 94 -0.32 -2.48 -0.84
CA ILE A 94 -0.63 -1.36 0.07
C ILE A 94 -0.78 -0.05 -0.71
N MET A 95 -1.71 0.78 -0.28
CA MET A 95 -1.88 2.15 -0.76
C MET A 95 -2.23 3.08 0.40
N GLY A 96 -1.57 4.23 0.49
CA GLY A 96 -1.95 5.29 1.43
C GLY A 96 -3.22 6.00 0.99
N SER A 97 -4.09 6.36 1.92
CA SER A 97 -5.39 6.98 1.63
C SER A 97 -5.30 8.42 1.07
N SER A 98 -4.13 9.03 1.08
CA SER A 98 -3.90 10.38 0.53
C SER A 98 -2.83 10.43 -0.58
N ASP A 99 -2.27 9.30 -0.97
CA ASP A 99 -1.16 9.20 -1.91
C ASP A 99 -1.63 8.89 -3.34
N ILE A 100 -0.73 8.84 -4.31
CA ILE A 100 -1.06 8.58 -5.71
C ILE A 100 -0.22 7.44 -6.27
N SER A 101 -0.86 6.45 -6.87
CA SER A 101 -0.21 5.38 -7.63
C SER A 101 -0.05 5.78 -9.09
N THR A 102 1.08 5.41 -9.73
CA THR A 102 1.19 5.56 -11.19
C THR A 102 0.36 4.47 -11.91
N PRO A 103 -0.14 4.75 -13.13
CA PRO A 103 -0.99 3.79 -13.86
C PRO A 103 -0.33 2.44 -14.16
N ASN A 104 0.99 2.37 -14.23
CA ASN A 104 1.74 1.16 -14.56
C ASN A 104 2.30 0.40 -13.36
N ARG A 105 2.01 0.85 -12.12
CA ARG A 105 2.56 0.26 -10.91
C ARG A 105 2.30 -1.24 -10.83
N PHE A 106 1.04 -1.63 -10.87
CA PHE A 106 0.67 -3.04 -10.67
C PHE A 106 1.11 -3.92 -11.83
N GLN A 107 1.08 -3.43 -13.06
CA GLN A 107 1.63 -4.16 -14.20
C GLN A 107 3.10 -4.51 -13.98
N LEU A 108 3.92 -3.52 -13.63
CA LEU A 108 5.35 -3.72 -13.39
C LEU A 108 5.63 -4.69 -12.22
N GLN A 109 4.87 -4.56 -11.13
CA GLN A 109 5.03 -5.45 -9.98
C GLN A 109 4.65 -6.89 -10.32
N VAL A 110 3.48 -7.11 -10.93
CA VAL A 110 2.99 -8.45 -11.30
C VAL A 110 3.90 -9.13 -12.33
N GLU A 111 4.30 -8.42 -13.38
CA GLU A 111 5.23 -8.97 -14.39
C GLU A 111 6.57 -9.40 -13.76
N HIS A 112 7.05 -8.63 -12.78
CA HIS A 112 8.28 -8.97 -12.07
C HIS A 112 8.11 -10.17 -11.16
N LEU A 113 7.02 -10.25 -10.40
CA LEU A 113 6.71 -11.36 -9.50
C LEU A 113 6.49 -12.68 -10.25
N LEU A 114 5.84 -12.65 -11.41
CA LEU A 114 5.67 -13.82 -12.26
C LEU A 114 7.01 -14.42 -12.73
N LYS A 115 8.01 -13.57 -12.97
CA LYS A 115 9.37 -13.98 -13.35
C LYS A 115 10.22 -14.39 -12.13
N ASN A 116 9.83 -13.98 -10.92
CA ASN A 116 10.59 -14.14 -9.69
C ASN A 116 9.70 -14.67 -8.55
N PRO A 117 9.16 -15.90 -8.63
CA PRO A 117 8.12 -16.41 -7.73
C PRO A 117 8.57 -16.59 -6.26
N LEU A 118 9.88 -16.54 -6.02
CA LEU A 118 10.46 -16.65 -4.68
C LEU A 118 10.45 -15.33 -3.89
N ILE A 119 10.04 -14.21 -4.50
CA ILE A 119 9.90 -12.94 -3.81
C ILE A 119 8.64 -12.99 -2.92
N ASP A 120 8.76 -12.50 -1.69
CA ASP A 120 7.66 -12.41 -0.74
C ASP A 120 7.12 -10.99 -0.61
N VAL A 121 7.99 -9.98 -0.80
CA VAL A 121 7.63 -8.55 -0.80
C VAL A 121 8.32 -7.85 -1.97
N LEU A 122 7.55 -7.11 -2.75
CA LEU A 122 8.06 -6.28 -3.84
C LEU A 122 7.56 -4.84 -3.72
N GLY A 123 8.46 -3.93 -3.35
CA GLY A 123 8.22 -2.49 -3.37
C GLY A 123 8.69 -1.81 -4.66
N THR A 124 8.49 -0.51 -4.72
CA THR A 124 9.04 0.37 -5.78
C THR A 124 9.66 1.61 -5.17
N GLN A 125 10.33 2.42 -5.98
CA GLN A 125 10.70 3.77 -5.57
C GLN A 125 9.46 4.66 -5.53
N LEU A 126 9.55 5.72 -4.74
CA LEU A 126 8.55 6.78 -4.68
C LEU A 126 9.20 8.16 -4.77
N TYR A 127 8.41 9.16 -5.09
CA TYR A 127 8.76 10.54 -4.82
C TYR A 127 7.74 11.16 -3.85
N SER A 128 8.18 12.20 -3.12
CA SER A 128 7.26 13.00 -2.30
C SER A 128 7.01 14.36 -2.94
N PHE A 129 5.81 14.91 -2.72
CA PHE A 129 5.41 16.23 -3.21
C PHE A 129 4.61 17.00 -2.16
N LYS A 130 4.51 18.33 -2.31
CA LYS A 130 3.58 19.17 -1.51
C LYS A 130 2.32 19.44 -2.33
N GLU A 131 1.15 19.36 -1.71
CA GLU A 131 -0.13 19.69 -2.35
C GLU A 131 -0.23 21.16 -2.73
N SER A 132 0.47 22.04 -2.01
CA SER A 132 0.55 23.46 -2.31
C SER A 132 1.33 23.77 -3.61
N ASP A 133 2.07 22.82 -4.16
CA ASP A 133 2.71 22.97 -5.47
C ASP A 133 1.78 22.41 -6.57
N PRO A 134 1.19 23.28 -7.43
CA PRO A 134 0.28 22.84 -8.48
C PRO A 134 0.94 21.91 -9.51
N ASN A 135 2.26 21.96 -9.64
CA ASN A 135 3.03 21.07 -10.52
C ASN A 135 3.45 19.76 -9.82
N ARG A 136 3.22 19.63 -8.52
CA ARG A 136 3.59 18.47 -7.70
C ARG A 136 5.02 18.01 -7.92
N LYS A 137 5.94 18.97 -7.99
CA LYS A 137 7.37 18.70 -8.21
C LYS A 137 7.93 17.79 -7.12
N PRO A 138 8.76 16.79 -7.47
CA PRO A 138 9.42 15.95 -6.50
C PRO A 138 10.28 16.78 -5.53
N ILE A 139 10.05 16.57 -4.21
CA ILE A 139 10.89 17.14 -3.15
C ILE A 139 11.98 16.13 -2.76
N TYR A 140 11.61 14.85 -2.76
CA TYR A 140 12.47 13.75 -2.39
C TYR A 140 12.13 12.53 -3.22
N ILE A 141 13.14 11.78 -3.64
CA ILE A 141 12.99 10.52 -4.36
C ILE A 141 13.74 9.45 -3.57
N THR A 142 13.11 8.31 -3.32
CA THR A 142 13.78 7.18 -2.67
C THR A 142 14.76 6.51 -3.63
N SER A 143 15.77 5.85 -3.05
CA SER A 143 16.82 5.16 -3.79
C SER A 143 17.18 3.81 -3.15
N HIS A 144 16.17 3.02 -2.76
CA HIS A 144 16.41 1.67 -2.26
C HIS A 144 17.12 0.82 -3.32
N LYS A 145 18.11 0.03 -2.89
CA LYS A 145 18.69 -1.02 -3.73
C LYS A 145 17.62 -2.06 -4.08
N TYR A 146 17.81 -2.82 -5.15
CA TYR A 146 16.93 -3.94 -5.50
C TYR A 146 16.80 -4.94 -4.34
N GLU A 147 17.91 -5.22 -3.68
CA GLU A 147 17.98 -6.01 -2.46
C GLU A 147 18.65 -5.17 -1.37
N THR A 148 17.85 -4.66 -0.44
CA THR A 148 18.34 -4.02 0.79
C THR A 148 18.25 -5.04 1.91
N THR A 149 19.34 -5.31 2.58
CA THR A 149 19.42 -6.28 3.68
C THR A 149 19.43 -5.57 5.04
N LEU A 150 19.33 -6.34 6.14
CA LEU A 150 19.47 -5.80 7.48
C LEU A 150 20.92 -5.32 7.77
N ILE A 151 21.92 -5.76 6.98
CA ILE A 151 23.29 -5.21 7.04
C ILE A 151 23.28 -3.79 6.47
N ASP A 152 22.58 -3.56 5.35
CA ASP A 152 22.47 -2.23 4.73
C ASP A 152 21.57 -1.30 5.57
N SER A 153 20.53 -1.84 6.19
CA SER A 153 19.53 -1.09 6.96
C SER A 153 19.14 -1.84 8.24
N PRO A 154 19.93 -1.75 9.31
CA PRO A 154 19.72 -2.52 10.56
C PRO A 154 18.38 -2.22 11.25
N TYR A 155 17.81 -1.06 10.99
CA TYR A 155 16.51 -0.66 11.54
C TYR A 155 15.31 -1.26 10.79
N GLY A 156 15.51 -1.84 9.59
CA GLY A 156 14.43 -2.46 8.81
C GLY A 156 13.81 -1.59 7.71
N TRP A 157 14.44 -0.48 7.32
CA TRP A 157 14.02 0.31 6.15
C TRP A 157 14.38 -0.40 4.85
N LEU A 158 13.72 -1.54 4.57
CA LEU A 158 14.08 -2.41 3.46
C LEU A 158 13.37 -2.07 2.16
N THR A 159 12.16 -1.51 2.26
CA THR A 159 11.37 -1.01 1.12
C THR A 159 10.34 0.01 1.57
N ASN A 160 9.75 0.74 0.62
CA ASN A 160 8.72 1.75 0.91
C ASN A 160 7.36 1.08 1.15
N HIS A 161 6.75 1.28 2.32
CA HIS A 161 5.49 0.63 2.71
C HIS A 161 4.35 0.86 1.71
N GLY A 162 4.01 2.11 1.39
CA GLY A 162 2.91 2.45 0.49
C GLY A 162 3.05 1.88 -0.93
N THR A 163 4.27 1.45 -1.32
CA THR A 163 4.53 0.83 -2.61
C THR A 163 4.53 -0.69 -2.57
N ALA A 164 4.48 -1.29 -1.38
CA ALA A 164 4.68 -2.72 -1.20
C ALA A 164 3.51 -3.54 -1.75
N MET A 165 3.85 -4.65 -2.41
CA MET A 165 2.98 -5.76 -2.76
C MET A 165 3.61 -7.02 -2.16
N TYR A 166 2.87 -7.76 -1.33
CA TYR A 166 3.41 -8.88 -0.55
C TYR A 166 2.47 -10.06 -0.46
N LYS A 167 3.04 -11.24 -0.18
CA LYS A 167 2.28 -12.44 0.13
C LYS A 167 1.66 -12.32 1.52
N LEU A 168 0.36 -12.50 1.61
CA LEU A 168 -0.37 -12.47 2.87
C LEU A 168 0.09 -13.60 3.81
N SER A 169 0.34 -14.78 3.28
CA SER A 169 0.89 -15.92 4.04
C SER A 169 2.23 -15.57 4.69
N ALA A 170 3.14 -14.89 3.99
CA ALA A 170 4.44 -14.50 4.53
C ALA A 170 4.34 -13.44 5.64
N VAL A 171 3.37 -12.54 5.55
CA VAL A 171 3.07 -11.54 6.61
C VAL A 171 2.45 -12.23 7.82
N ASN A 172 1.51 -13.14 7.61
CA ASN A 172 0.84 -13.88 8.70
C ASN A 172 1.82 -14.77 9.48
N GLU A 173 2.79 -15.40 8.80
CA GLU A 173 3.82 -16.24 9.43
C GLU A 173 4.64 -15.49 10.48
N VAL A 174 4.82 -14.17 10.31
CA VAL A 174 5.54 -13.33 11.27
C VAL A 174 4.60 -12.55 12.21
N GLY A 175 3.30 -12.86 12.22
CA GLY A 175 2.32 -12.28 13.13
C GLY A 175 1.72 -10.93 12.69
N GLY A 176 1.76 -10.61 11.40
CA GLY A 176 1.15 -9.39 10.86
C GLY A 176 1.80 -8.10 11.33
N TYR A 177 1.03 -7.02 11.36
CA TYR A 177 1.47 -5.72 11.91
C TYR A 177 1.34 -5.74 13.43
N ALA A 178 2.46 -5.86 14.13
CA ALA A 178 2.50 -6.02 15.59
C ALA A 178 2.59 -4.69 16.36
N LEU A 179 3.26 -3.68 15.79
CA LEU A 179 3.43 -2.39 16.45
C LEU A 179 2.29 -1.42 16.13
N PRO A 180 1.69 -0.76 17.13
CA PRO A 180 0.80 0.37 16.89
C PRO A 180 1.60 1.63 16.49
N GLY A 181 0.99 2.51 15.68
CA GLY A 181 1.54 3.82 15.36
C GLY A 181 2.65 3.83 14.32
N ARG A 182 3.71 4.62 14.58
CA ARG A 182 4.81 4.80 13.63
C ARG A 182 5.72 3.58 13.57
N TYR A 183 6.36 3.37 12.40
CA TYR A 183 7.35 2.30 12.15
C TYR A 183 6.79 0.87 12.17
N GLN A 184 5.47 0.71 12.05
CA GLN A 184 4.83 -0.61 11.95
C GLN A 184 5.33 -1.40 10.72
N ASP A 185 5.64 -0.71 9.64
CA ASP A 185 6.19 -1.27 8.41
C ASP A 185 7.66 -1.68 8.59
N VAL A 186 8.44 -0.84 9.24
CA VAL A 186 9.87 -1.09 9.53
C VAL A 186 10.02 -2.33 10.41
N ASP A 187 9.19 -2.46 11.45
CA ASP A 187 9.12 -3.64 12.30
C ASP A 187 8.72 -4.89 11.50
N LEU A 188 7.67 -4.78 10.69
CA LEU A 188 7.23 -5.89 9.86
C LEU A 188 8.33 -6.37 8.91
N TRP A 189 8.97 -5.46 8.17
CA TRP A 189 10.05 -5.82 7.24
C TRP A 189 11.25 -6.45 7.96
N LYS A 190 11.59 -5.96 9.15
CA LYS A 190 12.64 -6.54 9.96
C LYS A 190 12.32 -7.97 10.39
N ARG A 191 11.10 -8.23 10.91
CA ARG A 191 10.67 -9.60 11.28
C ARG A 191 10.63 -10.53 10.07
N MET A 192 10.12 -10.06 8.93
CA MET A 192 10.11 -10.83 7.68
C MET A 192 11.51 -11.17 7.21
N ALA A 193 12.45 -10.23 7.23
CA ALA A 193 13.83 -10.47 6.84
C ALA A 193 14.54 -11.47 7.78
N LEU A 194 14.31 -11.37 9.09
CA LEU A 194 14.83 -12.34 10.07
C LEU A 194 14.23 -13.74 9.88
N ALA A 195 13.00 -13.83 9.39
CA ALA A 195 12.36 -15.10 9.00
C ALA A 195 12.77 -15.59 7.59
N GLY A 196 13.77 -14.97 6.96
CA GLY A 196 14.30 -15.39 5.65
C GLY A 196 13.44 -15.02 4.45
N LYS A 197 12.43 -14.13 4.63
CA LYS A 197 11.59 -13.68 3.52
C LYS A 197 12.36 -12.78 2.55
N LYS A 198 12.06 -12.93 1.27
CA LYS A 198 12.75 -12.20 0.19
C LYS A 198 12.04 -10.87 -0.08
N ILE A 199 12.64 -9.77 0.36
CA ILE A 199 12.17 -8.40 0.15
C ILE A 199 12.98 -7.77 -0.98
N ARG A 200 12.29 -7.20 -1.98
CA ARG A 200 12.92 -6.56 -3.14
C ARG A 200 12.27 -5.21 -3.44
N THR A 201 13.01 -4.31 -4.08
CA THR A 201 12.50 -3.00 -4.50
C THR A 201 12.87 -2.75 -5.96
N LEU A 202 11.89 -2.57 -6.82
CA LEU A 202 12.11 -2.19 -8.22
C LEU A 202 12.71 -0.78 -8.30
N ASN A 203 13.72 -0.61 -9.15
CA ASN A 203 14.25 0.73 -9.46
C ASN A 203 13.34 1.45 -10.48
N LYS A 204 12.08 1.62 -10.11
CA LYS A 204 11.05 2.35 -10.87
C LYS A 204 10.24 3.19 -9.90
N ILE A 205 10.02 4.44 -10.23
CA ILE A 205 9.17 5.34 -9.44
C ILE A 205 7.73 5.05 -9.86
N CYS A 206 6.95 4.45 -8.94
CA CYS A 206 5.56 4.07 -9.19
C CYS A 206 4.57 4.65 -8.17
N TYR A 207 5.02 5.61 -7.37
CA TYR A 207 4.22 6.13 -6.26
C TYR A 207 4.60 7.57 -5.94
N ALA A 208 3.61 8.40 -5.68
CA ALA A 208 3.77 9.77 -5.22
C ALA A 208 3.22 9.89 -3.79
N TRP A 209 4.10 10.15 -2.86
CA TRP A 209 3.77 10.37 -1.45
C TRP A 209 3.41 11.83 -1.21
N ARG A 210 2.17 12.07 -0.82
CA ARG A 210 1.69 13.40 -0.45
C ARG A 210 2.18 13.76 0.95
N LYS A 211 3.01 14.80 1.05
CA LYS A 211 3.39 15.35 2.35
C LYS A 211 2.30 16.26 2.87
N ALA A 212 1.84 15.98 4.08
CA ALA A 212 1.01 16.94 4.81
C ALA A 212 1.72 18.30 4.86
N GLY A 213 0.98 19.37 4.61
CA GLY A 213 1.52 20.71 4.72
C GLY A 213 2.02 20.96 6.15
N ILE A 214 3.29 21.34 6.28
CA ILE A 214 3.84 22.01 7.47
C ILE A 214 3.59 23.48 7.25
#